data_99d2bd345ed3cf44da689c2dc02615b1
#
_entry.id   99d2bd345ed3cf44da689c2dc02615b1
#
_cell.length_a   1.000
_cell.length_b   1.000
_cell.length_c   1.000
_cell.angle_alpha   90.00
_cell.angle_beta   90.00
_cell.angle_gamma   90.00
#
_symmetry.space_group_name_H-M   'P 1'
#
loop_
_entity.id
_entity.type
_entity.pdbx_description
1 polymer ?
#
loop_
_entity_poly.entity_id
_entity_poly.type
_entity_poly.pdbx_seq_one_letter_code
_entity_poly.pdbx_strand_id
1 'polypeptide(L)'
;MSLIPDSGNKYLSKAYNDYWMTDQGFVEREKHGDLRDLISRRHKDRAVAIASPKETVLAAYQRMKLYDVSQIPVLDEGRIVGIVDEEDILHEVYENPKHFEEPVSEAMTRNLVTIPPSAPISELNEIFKRGMVAIVVDGDEFLGLITRIDLLNWLRRRQQR
;
A
#
# COMPACT_ATOMS: atom_id res chain seq x y z
N MET A 1 15.71 22.07 32.22
CA MET A 1 15.74 22.04 30.75
C MET A 1 15.10 20.75 30.29
N SER A 2 13.83 20.76 29.92
CA SER A 2 13.16 19.56 29.43
C SER A 2 13.36 19.47 27.93
N LEU A 3 14.19 18.56 27.52
CA LEU A 3 14.19 18.10 26.13
C LEU A 3 12.94 17.27 25.93
N ILE A 4 11.92 17.86 25.31
CA ILE A 4 10.81 17.08 24.77
C ILE A 4 11.30 16.60 23.41
N PRO A 5 11.66 15.32 23.26
CA PRO A 5 12.08 14.84 21.97
C PRO A 5 10.88 14.84 21.02
N ASP A 6 11.05 15.34 19.80
CA ASP A 6 10.09 15.25 18.69
C ASP A 6 9.62 13.81 18.39
N SER A 7 10.28 12.82 18.96
CA SER A 7 9.92 11.41 18.91
C SER A 7 8.56 11.07 19.54
N GLY A 8 7.99 11.92 20.39
CA GLY A 8 6.68 11.69 21.01
C GLY A 8 5.54 11.59 19.97
N ASN A 9 5.54 12.45 18.96
CA ASN A 9 4.55 12.42 17.89
C ASN A 9 4.68 11.20 16.98
N LYS A 10 5.89 10.70 16.75
CA LYS A 10 6.12 9.46 16.00
C LYS A 10 5.64 8.23 16.76
N TYR A 11 5.79 8.19 18.07
CA TYR A 11 5.29 7.09 18.89
C TYR A 11 3.78 7.12 19.03
N LEU A 12 3.15 8.28 19.16
CA LEU A 12 1.70 8.41 19.22
C LEU A 12 1.03 7.98 17.91
N SER A 13 1.56 8.39 16.76
CA SER A 13 1.06 7.97 15.45
C SER A 13 1.22 6.46 15.20
N LYS A 14 2.26 5.83 15.72
CA LYS A 14 2.48 4.39 15.66
C LYS A 14 1.61 3.61 16.63
N ALA A 15 1.42 4.12 17.86
CA ALA A 15 0.61 3.46 18.89
C ALA A 15 -0.88 3.43 18.56
N TYR A 16 -1.37 4.45 17.83
CA TYR A 16 -2.75 4.52 17.37
C TYR A 16 -2.97 4.01 15.94
N ASN A 17 -1.94 3.47 15.31
CA ASN A 17 -2.06 2.85 14.00
C ASN A 17 -2.43 1.37 14.19
N ASP A 18 -3.67 1.01 13.88
CA ASP A 18 -4.19 -0.36 13.97
C ASP A 18 -3.31 -1.37 13.19
N TYR A 19 -2.70 -0.92 12.09
CA TYR A 19 -1.75 -1.70 11.33
C TYR A 19 -0.50 -2.06 12.15
N TRP A 20 0.10 -1.08 12.81
CA TRP A 20 1.27 -1.30 13.65
C TRP A 20 0.94 -2.21 14.84
N MET A 21 -0.21 -1.99 15.49
CA MET A 21 -0.67 -2.82 16.60
C MET A 21 -0.90 -4.27 16.18
N THR A 22 -1.45 -4.48 14.98
CA THR A 22 -1.64 -5.82 14.42
C THR A 22 -0.30 -6.48 14.08
N ASP A 23 0.65 -5.74 13.50
CA ASP A 23 1.99 -6.24 13.15
C ASP A 23 2.79 -6.62 14.40
N GLN A 24 2.61 -5.89 15.50
CA GLN A 24 3.21 -6.20 16.80
C GLN A 24 2.45 -7.29 17.61
N GLY A 25 1.34 -7.80 17.10
CA GLY A 25 0.55 -8.84 17.75
C GLY A 25 -0.39 -8.35 18.85
N PHE A 26 -0.62 -7.04 18.99
CA PHE A 26 -1.55 -6.49 19.99
C PHE A 26 -3.02 -6.62 19.59
N VAL A 27 -3.30 -6.79 18.30
CA VAL A 27 -4.65 -6.96 17.75
C VAL A 27 -4.68 -8.20 16.87
N GLU A 28 -5.58 -9.12 17.17
CA GLU A 28 -5.82 -10.29 16.32
C GLU A 28 -6.69 -9.92 15.13
N ARG A 29 -6.27 -10.32 13.94
CA ARG A 29 -7.06 -10.23 12.71
C ARG A 29 -7.74 -11.55 12.39
N GLU A 30 -8.90 -11.46 11.77
CA GLU A 30 -9.55 -12.60 11.17
C GLU A 30 -8.60 -13.30 10.18
N LYS A 31 -8.40 -14.60 10.39
CA LYS A 31 -7.55 -15.43 9.52
C LYS A 31 -8.42 -16.10 8.46
N HIS A 32 -8.01 -15.95 7.22
CA HIS A 32 -8.70 -16.53 6.06
C HIS A 32 -8.00 -17.80 5.54
N GLY A 33 -6.72 -18.00 5.87
CA GLY A 33 -5.92 -19.12 5.37
C GLY A 33 -5.42 -18.95 3.93
N ASP A 34 -5.50 -17.75 3.37
CA ASP A 34 -5.11 -17.42 2.01
C ASP A 34 -4.31 -16.10 1.95
N LEU A 35 -4.13 -15.54 0.75
CA LEU A 35 -3.35 -14.31 0.55
C LEU A 35 -3.90 -13.09 1.30
N ARG A 36 -5.18 -13.09 1.69
CA ARG A 36 -5.75 -12.01 2.53
C ARG A 36 -5.00 -11.86 3.86
N ASP A 37 -4.41 -12.94 4.37
CA ASP A 37 -3.63 -12.90 5.62
C ASP A 37 -2.28 -12.19 5.47
N LEU A 38 -1.79 -12.04 4.23
CA LEU A 38 -0.55 -11.34 3.93
C LEU A 38 -0.77 -9.83 3.71
N ILE A 39 -2.00 -9.42 3.39
CA ILE A 39 -2.33 -8.01 3.17
C ILE A 39 -2.20 -7.26 4.49
N SER A 40 -1.15 -6.45 4.62
CA SER A 40 -0.88 -5.67 5.82
C SER A 40 -1.90 -4.56 6.03
N ARG A 41 -2.29 -3.88 4.95
CA ARG A 41 -3.26 -2.79 4.96
C ARG A 41 -4.46 -3.18 4.09
N ARG A 42 -5.51 -3.67 4.72
CA ARG A 42 -6.73 -4.10 4.01
C ARG A 42 -7.57 -2.89 3.60
N HIS A 43 -8.08 -2.91 2.38
CA HIS A 43 -8.97 -1.86 1.88
C HIS A 43 -10.27 -1.77 2.70
N LYS A 44 -10.85 -2.91 3.05
CA LYS A 44 -12.04 -3.01 3.91
C LYS A 44 -11.88 -2.27 5.24
N ASP A 45 -10.69 -2.30 5.82
CA ASP A 45 -10.38 -1.66 7.10
C ASP A 45 -10.03 -0.17 6.94
N ARG A 46 -10.14 0.39 5.71
CA ARG A 46 -9.71 1.75 5.35
C ARG A 46 -8.24 2.05 5.71
N ALA A 47 -7.43 1.00 5.81
CA ALA A 47 -6.01 1.11 6.17
C ALA A 47 -5.11 1.43 4.96
N VAL A 48 -5.63 1.26 3.75
CA VAL A 48 -4.90 1.55 2.51
C VAL A 48 -5.08 3.01 2.13
N ALA A 49 -3.98 3.71 1.91
CA ALA A 49 -4.01 4.98 1.22
C ALA A 49 -4.38 4.72 -0.26
N ILE A 50 -5.42 5.35 -0.74
CA ILE A 50 -5.90 5.24 -2.13
C ILE A 50 -5.94 6.61 -2.79
N ALA A 51 -5.84 6.64 -4.11
CA ALA A 51 -6.04 7.84 -4.91
C ALA A 51 -7.21 7.65 -5.88
N SER A 52 -7.80 8.75 -6.33
CA SER A 52 -8.72 8.80 -7.45
C SER A 52 -7.97 9.23 -8.71
N PRO A 53 -8.33 8.71 -9.90
CA PRO A 53 -7.67 9.14 -11.14
C PRO A 53 -7.81 10.64 -11.43
N LYS A 54 -8.83 11.30 -10.88
CA LYS A 54 -9.14 12.72 -11.09
C LYS A 54 -8.48 13.67 -10.09
N GLU A 55 -7.97 13.17 -8.97
CA GLU A 55 -7.26 14.02 -8.01
C GLU A 55 -5.86 14.38 -8.53
N THR A 56 -5.25 15.42 -7.97
CA THR A 56 -3.95 15.89 -8.44
C THR A 56 -2.81 14.98 -7.98
N VAL A 57 -1.74 14.92 -8.77
CA VAL A 57 -0.48 14.25 -8.41
C VAL A 57 0.04 14.76 -7.07
N LEU A 58 -0.10 16.07 -6.78
CA LEU A 58 0.27 16.65 -5.49
C LEU A 58 -0.50 16.03 -4.33
N ALA A 59 -1.82 15.84 -4.48
CA ALA A 59 -2.64 15.23 -3.42
C ALA A 59 -2.23 13.78 -3.15
N ALA A 60 -1.95 13.00 -4.19
CA ALA A 60 -1.42 11.65 -4.07
C ALA A 60 -0.06 11.63 -3.36
N TYR A 61 0.86 12.49 -3.75
CA TYR A 61 2.18 12.65 -3.12
C TYR A 61 2.07 13.00 -1.63
N GLN A 62 1.24 13.99 -1.28
CA GLN A 62 1.01 14.37 0.12
C GLN A 62 0.45 13.19 0.95
N ARG A 63 -0.43 12.40 0.35
CA ARG A 63 -0.99 11.19 0.97
C ARG A 63 0.07 10.11 1.17
N MET A 64 0.96 9.89 0.20
CA MET A 64 2.12 8.99 0.37
C MET A 64 2.96 9.38 1.59
N LYS A 65 3.26 10.67 1.74
CA LYS A 65 4.01 11.19 2.89
C LYS A 65 3.27 11.01 4.19
N LEU A 66 1.96 11.29 4.22
CA LEU A 66 1.14 11.18 5.42
C LEU A 66 1.06 9.74 5.95
N TYR A 67 0.92 8.78 5.03
CA TYR A 67 0.78 7.37 5.37
C TYR A 67 2.10 6.59 5.39
N ASP A 68 3.21 7.27 5.08
CA ASP A 68 4.56 6.67 4.99
C ASP A 68 4.57 5.45 4.06
N VAL A 69 4.09 5.65 2.84
CA VAL A 69 4.04 4.64 1.78
C VAL A 69 4.69 5.17 0.51
N SER A 70 5.35 4.29 -0.23
CA SER A 70 6.03 4.61 -1.49
C SER A 70 5.17 4.43 -2.74
N GLN A 71 3.95 3.95 -2.57
CA GLN A 71 3.01 3.68 -3.66
C GLN A 71 1.57 3.72 -3.17
N ILE A 72 0.67 4.12 -4.05
CA ILE A 72 -0.77 4.23 -3.78
C ILE A 72 -1.56 3.59 -4.93
N PRO A 73 -2.49 2.66 -4.65
CA PRO A 73 -3.45 2.18 -5.65
C PRO A 73 -4.42 3.30 -6.03
N VAL A 74 -4.73 3.36 -7.31
CA VAL A 74 -5.68 4.32 -7.88
C VAL A 74 -6.98 3.58 -8.18
N LEU A 75 -8.06 4.02 -7.51
CA LEU A 75 -9.38 3.41 -7.64
C LEU A 75 -10.36 4.38 -8.30
N ASP A 76 -11.14 3.85 -9.23
CA ASP A 76 -12.29 4.53 -9.83
C ASP A 76 -13.54 3.71 -9.54
N GLU A 77 -14.54 4.31 -8.90
CA GLU A 77 -15.78 3.65 -8.46
C GLU A 77 -15.53 2.32 -7.70
N GLY A 78 -14.48 2.27 -6.88
CA GLY A 78 -14.12 1.11 -6.07
C GLY A 78 -13.30 0.03 -6.81
N ARG A 79 -13.06 0.18 -8.11
CA ARG A 79 -12.24 -0.72 -8.93
C ARG A 79 -10.83 -0.17 -9.07
N ILE A 80 -9.85 -1.05 -9.03
CA ILE A 80 -8.48 -0.62 -9.27
C ILE A 80 -8.25 -0.35 -10.77
N VAL A 81 -7.76 0.85 -11.08
CA VAL A 81 -7.51 1.31 -12.45
C VAL A 81 -6.04 1.63 -12.70
N GLY A 82 -5.25 1.74 -11.65
CA GLY A 82 -3.84 2.03 -11.74
C GLY A 82 -3.14 1.93 -10.40
N ILE A 83 -1.85 2.15 -10.44
CA ILE A 83 -1.00 2.36 -9.26
C ILE A 83 -0.06 3.52 -9.56
N VAL A 84 0.23 4.34 -8.59
CA VAL A 84 1.21 5.41 -8.69
C VAL A 84 2.24 5.25 -7.58
N ASP A 85 3.52 5.35 -7.91
CA ASP A 85 4.62 5.27 -6.97
C ASP A 85 5.48 6.54 -6.99
N GLU A 86 6.49 6.58 -6.13
CA GLU A 86 7.42 7.72 -6.03
C GLU A 86 8.20 7.94 -7.33
N GLU A 87 8.54 6.87 -8.05
CA GLU A 87 9.28 6.94 -9.32
C GLU A 87 8.40 7.55 -10.42
N ASP A 88 7.15 7.12 -10.52
CA ASP A 88 6.16 7.66 -11.45
C ASP A 88 6.01 9.18 -11.25
N ILE A 89 5.80 9.61 -10.00
CA ILE A 89 5.65 11.03 -9.66
C ILE A 89 6.93 11.81 -9.97
N LEU A 90 8.09 11.27 -9.57
CA LEU A 90 9.37 11.93 -9.81
C LEU A 90 9.61 12.14 -11.31
N HIS A 91 9.32 11.12 -12.13
CA HIS A 91 9.48 11.19 -13.57
C HIS A 91 8.64 12.31 -14.18
N GLU A 92 7.36 12.40 -13.77
CA GLU A 92 6.44 13.44 -14.26
C GLU A 92 6.85 14.86 -13.86
N VAL A 93 7.23 15.05 -12.60
CA VAL A 93 7.47 16.40 -12.05
C VAL A 93 8.91 16.89 -12.24
N TYR A 94 9.86 15.99 -12.54
CA TYR A 94 11.26 16.36 -12.71
C TYR A 94 11.48 17.32 -13.88
N GLU A 95 10.82 17.08 -15.00
CA GLU A 95 10.90 17.95 -16.17
C GLU A 95 10.08 19.21 -16.01
N ASN A 96 8.92 19.11 -15.37
CA ASN A 96 8.02 20.25 -15.18
C ASN A 96 7.25 20.15 -13.85
N PRO A 97 7.62 20.93 -12.81
CA PRO A 97 6.93 20.94 -11.53
C PRO A 97 5.44 21.27 -11.58
N LYS A 98 4.94 21.87 -12.67
CA LYS A 98 3.49 22.11 -12.86
C LYS A 98 2.68 20.82 -12.98
N HIS A 99 3.31 19.70 -13.34
CA HIS A 99 2.66 18.39 -13.40
C HIS A 99 2.15 17.90 -12.04
N PHE A 100 2.56 18.52 -10.93
CA PHE A 100 1.91 18.30 -9.63
C PHE A 100 0.42 18.67 -9.63
N GLU A 101 -0.02 19.59 -10.50
CA GLU A 101 -1.41 20.01 -10.61
C GLU A 101 -2.23 19.12 -11.56
N GLU A 102 -1.58 18.24 -12.30
CA GLU A 102 -2.24 17.32 -13.22
C GLU A 102 -2.92 16.16 -12.49
N PRO A 103 -3.92 15.54 -13.14
CA PRO A 103 -4.60 14.41 -12.54
C PRO A 103 -3.67 13.19 -12.43
N VAL A 104 -3.86 12.40 -11.39
CA VAL A 104 -3.10 11.15 -11.12
C VAL A 104 -3.16 10.20 -12.32
N SER A 105 -4.24 10.24 -13.11
CA SER A 105 -4.38 9.43 -14.33
C SER A 105 -3.27 9.62 -15.36
N GLU A 106 -2.58 10.76 -15.35
CA GLU A 106 -1.46 11.03 -16.25
C GLU A 106 -0.15 10.37 -15.78
N ALA A 107 0.04 10.27 -14.46
CA ALA A 107 1.23 9.69 -13.84
C ALA A 107 1.12 8.19 -13.56
N MET A 108 -0.10 7.66 -13.35
CA MET A 108 -0.27 6.29 -12.89
C MET A 108 0.11 5.23 -13.92
N THR A 109 0.70 4.14 -13.44
CA THR A 109 0.89 2.92 -14.23
C THR A 109 -0.42 2.12 -14.29
N ARG A 110 -0.83 1.75 -15.52
CA ARG A 110 -2.04 0.95 -15.80
C ARG A 110 -1.77 -0.53 -16.03
N ASN A 111 -0.51 -0.90 -16.24
CA ASN A 111 -0.10 -2.30 -16.43
C ASN A 111 -0.04 -3.00 -15.07
N LEU A 112 -1.19 -3.46 -14.59
CA LEU A 112 -1.37 -4.05 -13.28
C LEU A 112 -1.24 -5.57 -13.35
N VAL A 113 -0.65 -6.17 -12.31
CA VAL A 113 -0.70 -7.62 -12.07
C VAL A 113 -1.62 -7.87 -10.89
N THR A 114 -2.80 -8.42 -11.20
CA THR A 114 -3.80 -8.78 -10.19
C THR A 114 -3.79 -10.28 -9.96
N ILE A 115 -4.03 -10.68 -8.72
CA ILE A 115 -4.16 -12.09 -8.34
C ILE A 115 -5.36 -12.28 -7.41
N PRO A 116 -6.04 -13.43 -7.48
CA PRO A 116 -7.11 -13.74 -6.55
C PRO A 116 -6.56 -14.08 -5.16
N PRO A 117 -7.35 -13.93 -4.09
CA PRO A 117 -6.91 -14.28 -2.74
C PRO A 117 -6.56 -15.76 -2.58
N SER A 118 -7.12 -16.63 -3.40
CA SER A 118 -6.86 -18.07 -3.41
C SER A 118 -5.58 -18.49 -4.15
N ALA A 119 -4.86 -17.54 -4.76
CA ALA A 119 -3.61 -17.85 -5.46
C ALA A 119 -2.54 -18.38 -4.51
N PRO A 120 -1.67 -19.30 -4.96
CA PRO A 120 -0.60 -19.81 -4.13
C PRO A 120 0.49 -18.75 -3.90
N ILE A 121 1.14 -18.82 -2.74
CA ILE A 121 2.22 -17.87 -2.36
C ILE A 121 3.37 -17.86 -3.38
N SER A 122 3.59 -18.97 -4.09
CA SER A 122 4.62 -19.05 -5.13
C SER A 122 4.42 -18.02 -6.26
N GLU A 123 3.18 -17.65 -6.56
CA GLU A 123 2.89 -16.62 -7.58
C GLU A 123 3.38 -15.22 -7.14
N LEU A 124 3.35 -14.93 -5.84
CA LEU A 124 3.90 -13.68 -5.31
C LEU A 124 5.39 -13.53 -5.65
N ASN A 125 6.14 -14.62 -5.54
CA ASN A 125 7.57 -14.60 -5.83
C ASN A 125 7.85 -14.26 -7.31
N GLU A 126 7.05 -14.78 -8.23
CA GLU A 126 7.17 -14.46 -9.66
C GLU A 126 6.83 -12.98 -9.96
N ILE A 127 5.80 -12.44 -9.28
CA ILE A 127 5.45 -11.02 -9.39
C ILE A 127 6.60 -10.16 -8.86
N PHE A 128 7.15 -10.51 -7.69
CA PHE A 128 8.23 -9.74 -7.07
C PHE A 128 9.55 -9.79 -7.86
N LYS A 129 9.87 -10.88 -8.55
CA LYS A 129 11.02 -10.97 -9.45
C LYS A 129 10.93 -9.98 -10.61
N ARG A 130 9.72 -9.64 -11.04
CA ARG A 130 9.45 -8.64 -12.08
C ARG A 130 9.50 -7.19 -11.57
N GLY A 131 9.82 -6.97 -10.28
CA GLY A 131 9.83 -5.64 -9.66
C GLY A 131 8.45 -5.07 -9.34
N MET A 132 7.39 -5.87 -9.47
CA MET A 132 6.00 -5.44 -9.28
C MET A 132 5.49 -5.76 -7.88
N VAL A 133 4.39 -5.14 -7.48
CA VAL A 133 3.61 -5.49 -6.29
C VAL A 133 2.43 -6.38 -6.69
N ALA A 134 2.00 -7.24 -5.80
CA ALA A 134 0.82 -8.06 -6.03
C ALA A 134 -0.45 -7.29 -5.60
N ILE A 135 -1.37 -7.14 -6.52
CA ILE A 135 -2.66 -6.50 -6.30
C ILE A 135 -3.68 -7.61 -6.10
N VAL A 136 -4.23 -7.72 -4.89
CA VAL A 136 -5.20 -8.76 -4.57
C VAL A 136 -6.61 -8.26 -4.85
N VAL A 137 -7.31 -8.97 -5.72
CA VAL A 137 -8.70 -8.68 -6.08
C VAL A 137 -9.55 -9.94 -5.97
N ASP A 138 -10.78 -9.80 -5.51
CA ASP A 138 -11.79 -10.87 -5.52
C ASP A 138 -12.91 -10.46 -6.45
N GLY A 139 -12.93 -11.04 -7.66
CA GLY A 139 -13.74 -10.52 -8.74
C GLY A 139 -13.38 -9.08 -9.10
N ASP A 140 -14.31 -8.15 -8.91
CA ASP A 140 -14.12 -6.70 -9.11
C ASP A 140 -13.69 -5.97 -7.83
N GLU A 141 -13.68 -6.66 -6.68
CA GLU A 141 -13.38 -6.06 -5.39
C GLU A 141 -11.88 -5.98 -5.15
N PHE A 142 -11.37 -4.76 -4.94
CA PHE A 142 -9.99 -4.55 -4.51
C PHE A 142 -9.84 -4.84 -3.01
N LEU A 143 -9.00 -5.80 -2.65
CA LEU A 143 -8.77 -6.21 -1.26
C LEU A 143 -7.54 -5.51 -0.65
N GLY A 144 -6.50 -5.29 -1.42
CA GLY A 144 -5.28 -4.65 -0.97
C GLY A 144 -4.06 -5.02 -1.80
N LEU A 145 -2.91 -4.54 -1.36
CA LEU A 145 -1.60 -4.81 -1.94
C LEU A 145 -0.81 -5.77 -1.06
N ILE A 146 -0.02 -6.62 -1.68
CA ILE A 146 1.03 -7.40 -1.01
C ILE A 146 2.37 -6.98 -1.60
N THR A 147 3.27 -6.55 -0.73
CA THR A 147 4.64 -6.17 -1.06
C THR A 147 5.63 -7.21 -0.57
N ARG A 148 6.90 -7.07 -0.96
CA ARG A 148 7.99 -7.96 -0.48
C ARG A 148 8.10 -7.97 1.04
N ILE A 149 7.93 -6.82 1.69
CA ILE A 149 8.02 -6.72 3.15
C ILE A 149 6.86 -7.45 3.84
N ASP A 150 5.67 -7.46 3.24
CA ASP A 150 4.52 -8.18 3.77
C ASP A 150 4.77 -9.70 3.77
N LEU A 151 5.33 -10.23 2.68
CA LEU A 151 5.71 -11.64 2.58
C LEU A 151 6.81 -11.99 3.60
N LEU A 152 7.83 -11.15 3.74
CA LEU A 152 8.90 -11.35 4.71
C LEU A 152 8.35 -11.36 6.15
N ASN A 153 7.47 -10.43 6.49
CA ASN A 153 6.82 -10.39 7.81
C ASN A 153 5.97 -11.64 8.07
N TRP A 154 5.25 -12.11 7.05
CA TRP A 154 4.46 -13.34 7.16
C TRP A 154 5.34 -14.57 7.37
N LEU A 155 6.44 -14.74 6.61
CA LEU A 155 7.39 -15.83 6.75
C LEU A 155 8.05 -15.83 8.14
N ARG A 156 8.47 -14.66 8.64
CA ARG A 156 9.05 -14.50 9.98
C ARG A 156 8.09 -14.99 11.07
N ARG A 157 6.81 -14.61 10.98
CA ARG A 157 5.79 -15.03 11.96
C ARG A 157 5.54 -16.53 11.96
N ARG A 158 5.71 -17.21 10.82
CA ARG A 158 5.56 -18.67 10.75
C ARG A 158 6.70 -19.42 11.43
N GLN A 159 7.91 -18.87 11.46
CA GLN A 159 9.06 -19.49 12.12
C GLN A 159 9.00 -19.42 13.66
N GLN A 160 8.21 -18.49 14.20
CA GLN A 160 8.07 -18.30 15.66
C GLN A 160 6.96 -19.19 16.28
N ARG A 161 6.33 -20.04 15.49
CA ARG A 161 5.32 -21.03 15.93
C ARG A 161 5.86 -22.44 15.82
#